data_3c4c98790adb2d7d024602252933533a
#
_entry.id   3c4c98790adb2d7d024602252933533a
#
_cell.length_a   1.000
_cell.length_b   1.000
_cell.length_c   1.000
_cell.angle_alpha   90.00
_cell.angle_beta   90.00
_cell.angle_gamma   90.00
#
_symmetry.space_group_name_H-M   'P 1'
#
loop_
_entity.id
_entity.type
_entity.pdbx_description
1 polymer ?
#
loop_
_entity_poly.entity_id
_entity_poly.type
_entity_poly.pdbx_seq_one_letter_code
_entity_poly.pdbx_strand_id
1 'polypeptide(L)'
;PADLHIRLPGVTGDLRYDGRTPLRSDIMGPFAHLPMQCRHGVVSMNHSVHGRVTVDGQTHVFDGGSGYAEKDSGRSFPKSYLWLQCNDFTPPCALMLSIAHIPFLGSAFTGCICALVFAGREYRLATYRGVRILTLTDDTVRLRQGDLLLELTMRPLNGGHPLLAPQRSSMTETIRESCDAHVHLRLTQAGRTILVCESSRAAYERRISFC
;
A
#
# COMPACT_ATOMS: atom_id res chain seq x y z
N PRO A 1 -17.67 -12.70 -2.60
CA PRO A 1 -17.96 -11.76 -1.52
C PRO A 1 -17.25 -12.16 -0.24
N ALA A 2 -17.04 -11.20 0.65
CA ALA A 2 -16.61 -11.43 2.02
C ALA A 2 -17.42 -10.51 2.93
N ASP A 3 -17.82 -11.02 4.09
CA ASP A 3 -18.60 -10.26 5.05
C ASP A 3 -17.74 -9.99 6.29
N LEU A 4 -17.81 -8.77 6.81
CA LEU A 4 -17.18 -8.34 8.04
C LEU A 4 -18.25 -7.94 9.06
N HIS A 5 -18.32 -8.64 10.17
CA HIS A 5 -19.22 -8.35 11.29
C HIS A 5 -18.42 -7.71 12.42
N ILE A 6 -18.75 -6.47 12.77
CA ILE A 6 -18.06 -5.69 13.80
C ILE A 6 -18.94 -5.66 15.06
N ARG A 7 -18.39 -6.10 16.19
CA ARG A 7 -19.05 -6.13 17.50
C ARG A 7 -18.03 -5.78 18.59
N LEU A 8 -17.75 -4.50 18.74
CA LEU A 8 -16.79 -3.95 19.71
C LEU A 8 -17.50 -2.92 20.61
N PRO A 9 -16.98 -2.63 21.81
CA PRO A 9 -17.49 -1.52 22.61
C PRO A 9 -17.46 -0.22 21.81
N GLY A 10 -18.63 0.43 21.69
CA GLY A 10 -18.79 1.68 20.93
C GLY A 10 -18.78 1.53 19.41
N VAL A 11 -18.47 0.34 18.84
CA VAL A 11 -18.40 0.16 17.38
C VAL A 11 -19.14 -1.10 16.96
N THR A 12 -20.20 -0.96 16.16
CA THR A 12 -20.97 -2.07 15.62
C THR A 12 -21.24 -1.86 14.13
N GLY A 13 -21.31 -2.94 13.36
CA GLY A 13 -21.64 -2.80 11.94
C GLY A 13 -21.48 -4.10 11.17
N ASP A 14 -21.97 -4.07 9.94
CA ASP A 14 -21.85 -5.15 8.98
C ASP A 14 -21.44 -4.54 7.64
N LEU A 15 -20.32 -5.03 7.09
CA LEU A 15 -19.82 -4.63 5.79
C LEU A 15 -19.70 -5.85 4.88
N ARG A 16 -20.03 -5.66 3.62
CA ARG A 16 -19.88 -6.65 2.56
C ARG A 16 -18.91 -6.13 1.50
N TYR A 17 -17.98 -7.00 1.11
CA TYR A 17 -16.96 -6.74 0.10
C TYR A 17 -17.22 -7.58 -1.15
N ASP A 18 -17.39 -6.93 -2.31
CA ASP A 18 -17.68 -7.56 -3.60
C ASP A 18 -16.66 -7.13 -4.67
N GLY A 19 -16.51 -7.93 -5.74
CA GLY A 19 -15.70 -7.56 -6.89
C GLY A 19 -14.20 -7.41 -6.59
N ARG A 20 -13.62 -8.28 -5.77
CA ARG A 20 -12.19 -8.22 -5.40
C ARG A 20 -11.29 -8.26 -6.63
N THR A 21 -10.25 -7.43 -6.62
CA THR A 21 -9.18 -7.37 -7.61
C THR A 21 -7.88 -7.92 -7.00
N PRO A 22 -7.67 -9.24 -6.99
CA PRO A 22 -6.44 -9.83 -6.49
C PRO A 22 -5.29 -9.59 -7.47
N LEU A 23 -4.06 -9.61 -6.97
CA LEU A 23 -2.87 -9.65 -7.82
C LEU A 23 -2.74 -11.02 -8.51
N ARG A 24 -2.07 -11.06 -9.67
CA ARG A 24 -1.83 -12.29 -10.44
C ARG A 24 -0.94 -13.30 -9.72
N SER A 25 -0.08 -12.83 -8.79
CA SER A 25 0.80 -13.64 -7.97
C SER A 25 1.14 -12.91 -6.68
N ASP A 26 1.73 -13.60 -5.73
CA ASP A 26 2.23 -13.00 -4.49
C ASP A 26 3.09 -11.77 -4.79
N ILE A 27 2.84 -10.67 -4.06
CA ILE A 27 3.56 -9.39 -4.24
C ILE A 27 5.03 -9.52 -3.87
N MET A 28 5.37 -10.39 -2.93
CA MET A 28 6.73 -10.67 -2.50
C MET A 28 7.50 -11.51 -3.53
N GLY A 29 6.80 -12.19 -4.47
CA GLY A 29 7.41 -13.08 -5.44
C GLY A 29 8.27 -14.17 -4.77
N PRO A 30 9.51 -14.40 -5.22
CA PRO A 30 10.40 -15.41 -4.61
C PRO A 30 10.71 -15.16 -3.13
N PHE A 31 10.67 -13.91 -2.67
CA PHE A 31 10.91 -13.58 -1.27
C PHE A 31 9.83 -14.10 -0.32
N ALA A 32 8.65 -14.47 -0.81
CA ALA A 32 7.62 -15.12 -0.02
C ALA A 32 8.07 -16.49 0.56
N HIS A 33 9.07 -17.11 -0.05
CA HIS A 33 9.64 -18.41 0.38
C HIS A 33 10.90 -18.29 1.23
N LEU A 34 11.35 -17.05 1.50
CA LEU A 34 12.56 -16.79 2.29
C LEU A 34 12.19 -16.40 3.74
N PRO A 35 13.12 -16.52 4.70
CA PRO A 35 12.89 -16.18 6.09
C PRO A 35 12.90 -14.64 6.31
N MET A 36 11.92 -13.96 5.73
CA MET A 36 11.75 -12.52 5.88
C MET A 36 11.23 -12.15 7.26
N GLN A 37 11.63 -10.99 7.79
CA GLN A 37 11.12 -10.48 9.08
C GLN A 37 9.66 -10.07 9.01
N CYS A 38 9.23 -9.57 7.86
CA CYS A 38 7.85 -9.22 7.54
C CYS A 38 7.48 -9.80 6.17
N ARG A 39 6.30 -10.39 6.08
CA ARG A 39 5.66 -10.81 4.83
C ARG A 39 4.52 -9.87 4.56
N HIS A 40 4.53 -9.28 3.39
CA HIS A 40 3.50 -8.40 2.89
C HIS A 40 2.62 -9.15 1.89
N GLY A 41 1.31 -9.09 2.06
CA GLY A 41 0.37 -9.83 1.21
C GLY A 41 -0.83 -8.97 0.81
N VAL A 42 -0.95 -8.66 -0.48
CA VAL A 42 -2.11 -7.94 -1.02
C VAL A 42 -3.24 -8.93 -1.30
N VAL A 43 -4.35 -8.76 -0.61
CA VAL A 43 -5.57 -9.57 -0.76
C VAL A 43 -6.45 -9.03 -1.88
N SER A 44 -6.58 -7.71 -1.97
CA SER A 44 -7.37 -7.04 -3.00
C SER A 44 -6.87 -5.62 -3.23
N MET A 45 -6.51 -5.30 -4.47
CA MET A 45 -6.13 -3.93 -4.87
C MET A 45 -7.31 -2.97 -4.88
N ASN A 46 -8.49 -3.48 -5.14
CA ASN A 46 -9.75 -2.73 -5.12
C ASN A 46 -10.93 -3.70 -4.98
N HIS A 47 -11.98 -3.27 -4.28
CA HIS A 47 -13.26 -3.96 -4.19
C HIS A 47 -14.36 -2.97 -3.79
N SER A 48 -15.61 -3.30 -4.10
CA SER A 48 -16.75 -2.52 -3.64
C SER A 48 -17.04 -2.82 -2.18
N VAL A 49 -17.43 -1.79 -1.43
CA VAL A 49 -17.84 -1.90 -0.01
C VAL A 49 -19.30 -1.47 0.09
N HIS A 50 -20.09 -2.28 0.80
CA HIS A 50 -21.49 -2.02 1.11
C HIS A 50 -21.76 -2.26 2.58
N GLY A 51 -22.74 -1.55 3.13
CA GLY A 51 -23.15 -1.71 4.51
C GLY A 51 -22.93 -0.48 5.36
N ARG A 52 -22.94 -0.67 6.68
CA ARG A 52 -22.86 0.44 7.64
C ARG A 52 -22.08 0.08 8.88
N VAL A 53 -21.46 1.08 9.49
CA VAL A 53 -20.78 0.97 10.79
C VAL A 53 -21.27 2.12 11.66
N THR A 54 -21.64 1.81 12.90
CA THR A 54 -22.00 2.79 13.92
C THR A 54 -20.87 2.90 14.91
N VAL A 55 -20.36 4.11 15.08
CA VAL A 55 -19.29 4.46 16.03
C VAL A 55 -19.87 5.44 17.04
N ASP A 56 -19.87 5.11 18.30
CA ASP A 56 -20.39 5.95 19.41
C ASP A 56 -21.78 6.57 19.12
N GLY A 57 -22.66 5.77 18.51
CA GLY A 57 -24.02 6.17 18.14
C GLY A 57 -24.16 6.85 16.80
N GLN A 58 -23.06 7.24 16.13
CA GLN A 58 -23.08 7.82 14.80
C GLN A 58 -22.94 6.75 13.72
N THR A 59 -23.88 6.66 12.78
CA THR A 59 -23.88 5.68 11.70
C THR A 59 -23.21 6.25 10.44
N HIS A 60 -22.24 5.50 9.92
CA HIS A 60 -21.56 5.74 8.65
C HIS A 60 -21.99 4.69 7.63
N VAL A 61 -22.41 5.14 6.45
CA VAL A 61 -22.85 4.29 5.32
C VAL A 61 -21.72 4.17 4.33
N PHE A 62 -21.42 2.94 3.90
CA PHE A 62 -20.33 2.61 2.97
C PHE A 62 -20.83 2.14 1.60
N ASP A 63 -22.14 2.25 1.31
CA ASP A 63 -22.69 1.83 0.03
C ASP A 63 -22.09 2.62 -1.12
N GLY A 64 -21.53 1.90 -2.11
CA GLY A 64 -20.78 2.48 -3.21
C GLY A 64 -19.34 2.88 -2.89
N GLY A 65 -18.85 2.54 -1.69
CA GLY A 65 -17.47 2.75 -1.29
C GLY A 65 -16.49 1.83 -2.02
N SER A 66 -15.22 2.23 -2.04
CA SER A 66 -14.10 1.42 -2.53
C SER A 66 -13.22 1.00 -1.36
N GLY A 67 -12.77 -0.26 -1.38
CA GLY A 67 -11.90 -0.81 -0.37
C GLY A 67 -10.58 -1.35 -0.94
N TYR A 68 -9.58 -1.40 -0.08
CA TYR A 68 -8.32 -2.10 -0.28
C TYR A 68 -8.13 -3.07 0.87
N ALA A 69 -7.49 -4.22 0.61
CA ALA A 69 -7.18 -5.17 1.66
C ALA A 69 -5.79 -5.76 1.49
N GLU A 70 -5.00 -5.69 2.55
CA GLU A 70 -3.70 -6.34 2.65
C GLU A 70 -3.57 -7.04 4.00
N LYS A 71 -2.56 -7.87 4.11
CA LYS A 71 -2.22 -8.60 5.31
C LYS A 71 -0.71 -8.68 5.46
N ASP A 72 -0.20 -8.12 6.53
CA ASP A 72 1.17 -8.30 6.93
C ASP A 72 1.29 -9.37 8.02
N SER A 73 2.37 -10.11 7.97
CA SER A 73 2.71 -11.11 9.00
C SER A 73 4.21 -11.18 9.21
N GLY A 74 4.63 -11.24 10.48
CA GLY A 74 6.04 -11.29 10.80
C GLY A 74 6.36 -10.88 12.22
N ARG A 75 7.66 -10.69 12.51
CA ARG A 75 8.14 -10.36 13.85
C ARG A 75 8.36 -8.86 14.06
N SER A 76 8.64 -8.14 12.99
CA SER A 76 8.91 -6.70 13.02
C SER A 76 8.65 -6.09 11.67
N PHE A 77 8.18 -4.85 11.66
CA PHE A 77 8.28 -4.02 10.47
C PHE A 77 9.75 -3.61 10.24
N PRO A 78 10.13 -3.30 8.98
CA PRO A 78 11.45 -2.74 8.68
C PRO A 78 11.70 -1.45 9.47
N LYS A 79 12.96 -1.17 9.81
CA LYS A 79 13.31 0.05 10.55
C LYS A 79 13.14 1.32 9.73
N SER A 80 13.31 1.20 8.41
CA SER A 80 13.15 2.30 7.45
C SER A 80 12.31 1.81 6.29
N TYR A 81 11.21 2.50 6.01
CA TYR A 81 10.34 2.19 4.89
C TYR A 81 9.47 3.38 4.49
N LEU A 82 8.94 3.29 3.31
CA LEU A 82 7.85 4.08 2.75
C LEU A 82 6.80 3.09 2.25
N TRP A 83 5.56 3.27 2.70
CA TRP A 83 4.41 2.55 2.20
C TRP A 83 3.35 3.54 1.69
N LEU A 84 2.75 3.22 0.56
CA LEU A 84 1.73 4.04 -0.08
C LEU A 84 0.68 3.13 -0.71
N GLN A 85 -0.59 3.41 -0.44
CA GLN A 85 -1.72 2.77 -1.08
C GLN A 85 -2.74 3.81 -1.52
N CYS A 86 -3.30 3.65 -2.71
CA CYS A 86 -4.44 4.42 -3.18
C CYS A 86 -5.22 3.65 -4.24
N ASN A 87 -6.54 3.64 -4.12
CA ASN A 87 -7.49 3.08 -5.08
C ASN A 87 -8.61 4.07 -5.47
N ASP A 88 -8.42 5.35 -5.14
CA ASP A 88 -9.35 6.47 -5.41
C ASP A 88 -8.72 7.50 -6.35
N PHE A 89 -8.13 7.05 -7.44
CA PHE A 89 -7.53 7.91 -8.46
C PHE A 89 -8.52 8.33 -9.54
N THR A 90 -8.23 9.48 -10.16
CA THR A 90 -8.87 9.94 -11.39
C THR A 90 -7.82 10.11 -12.49
N PRO A 91 -7.87 9.33 -13.62
CA PRO A 91 -8.79 8.23 -13.91
C PRO A 91 -8.60 7.01 -12.98
N PRO A 92 -9.62 6.10 -12.87
CA PRO A 92 -9.59 5.00 -11.93
C PRO A 92 -8.41 4.05 -12.13
N CYS A 93 -7.63 3.87 -11.08
CA CYS A 93 -6.58 2.85 -10.97
C CYS A 93 -6.33 2.54 -9.49
N ALA A 94 -5.56 1.50 -9.20
CA ALA A 94 -5.19 1.14 -7.84
C ALA A 94 -3.69 0.92 -7.75
N LEU A 95 -3.06 1.57 -6.77
CA LEU A 95 -1.62 1.52 -6.50
C LEU A 95 -1.37 0.95 -5.10
N MET A 96 -0.39 0.07 -4.99
CA MET A 96 0.32 -0.25 -3.75
C MET A 96 1.83 -0.17 -4.02
N LEU A 97 2.55 0.50 -3.14
CA LEU A 97 4.01 0.64 -3.17
C LEU A 97 4.56 0.44 -1.77
N SER A 98 5.57 -0.40 -1.63
CA SER A 98 6.40 -0.46 -0.43
C SER A 98 7.88 -0.47 -0.83
N ILE A 99 8.64 0.44 -0.24
CA ILE A 99 10.10 0.50 -0.35
C ILE A 99 10.64 0.42 1.07
N ALA A 100 11.51 -0.55 1.34
CA ALA A 100 11.98 -0.79 2.69
C ALA A 100 13.46 -1.19 2.73
N HIS A 101 14.14 -0.81 3.81
CA HIS A 101 15.48 -1.31 4.13
C HIS A 101 15.34 -2.64 4.87
N ILE A 102 15.71 -3.71 4.20
CA ILE A 102 15.43 -5.10 4.61
C ILE A 102 16.74 -5.76 5.06
N PRO A 103 16.86 -6.12 6.36
CA PRO A 103 17.97 -6.95 6.80
C PRO A 103 17.80 -8.38 6.26
N PHE A 104 18.89 -8.92 5.68
CA PHE A 104 18.87 -10.24 5.08
C PHE A 104 20.25 -10.91 5.19
N LEU A 105 20.32 -12.10 5.81
CA LEU A 105 21.51 -12.94 5.94
C LEU A 105 22.80 -12.19 6.39
N GLY A 106 22.68 -11.34 7.41
CA GLY A 106 23.83 -10.59 7.96
C GLY A 106 24.20 -9.32 7.19
N SER A 107 23.48 -9.02 6.10
CA SER A 107 23.56 -7.79 5.32
C SER A 107 22.21 -7.08 5.28
N ALA A 108 22.07 -6.06 4.46
CA ALA A 108 20.80 -5.39 4.23
C ALA A 108 20.73 -4.85 2.79
N PHE A 109 19.52 -4.73 2.27
CA PHE A 109 19.29 -4.11 0.96
C PHE A 109 18.01 -3.28 0.97
N THR A 110 17.91 -2.32 0.06
CA THR A 110 16.66 -1.59 -0.15
C THR A 110 15.80 -2.36 -1.14
N GLY A 111 14.71 -2.95 -0.64
CA GLY A 111 13.73 -3.68 -1.42
C GLY A 111 12.61 -2.75 -1.88
N CYS A 112 12.03 -3.07 -3.02
CA CYS A 112 10.85 -2.43 -3.59
C CYS A 112 9.86 -3.48 -4.06
N ILE A 113 8.60 -3.33 -3.67
CA ILE A 113 7.45 -4.02 -4.23
C ILE A 113 6.40 -2.98 -4.58
N CYS A 114 5.92 -3.02 -5.82
CA CYS A 114 4.91 -2.11 -6.32
C CYS A 114 3.98 -2.83 -7.29
N ALA A 115 2.69 -2.63 -7.12
CA ALA A 115 1.66 -3.07 -8.05
C ALA A 115 0.76 -1.88 -8.40
N LEU A 116 0.57 -1.66 -9.69
CA LEU A 116 -0.41 -0.72 -10.23
C LEU A 116 -1.38 -1.49 -11.12
N VAL A 117 -2.67 -1.38 -10.83
CA VAL A 117 -3.74 -1.95 -11.66
C VAL A 117 -4.45 -0.81 -12.38
N PHE A 118 -4.39 -0.83 -13.71
CA PHE A 118 -5.02 0.16 -14.57
C PHE A 118 -5.60 -0.50 -15.81
N ALA A 119 -6.82 -0.18 -16.18
CA ALA A 119 -7.52 -0.70 -17.36
C ALA A 119 -7.45 -2.25 -17.47
N GLY A 120 -7.64 -2.95 -16.34
CA GLY A 120 -7.60 -4.42 -16.27
C GLY A 120 -6.19 -5.03 -16.37
N ARG A 121 -5.14 -4.22 -16.48
CA ARG A 121 -3.76 -4.67 -16.53
C ARG A 121 -3.02 -4.40 -15.23
N GLU A 122 -2.27 -5.40 -14.76
CA GLU A 122 -1.33 -5.27 -13.63
C GLU A 122 0.07 -4.89 -14.15
N TYR A 123 0.60 -3.78 -13.64
CA TYR A 123 1.99 -3.35 -13.80
C TYR A 123 2.72 -3.63 -12.48
N ARG A 124 3.68 -4.54 -12.52
CA ARG A 124 4.46 -4.97 -11.35
C ARG A 124 5.89 -4.48 -11.47
N LEU A 125 6.31 -3.60 -10.53
CA LEU A 125 7.70 -3.16 -10.40
C LEU A 125 8.23 -3.69 -9.06
N ALA A 126 9.26 -4.54 -9.10
CA ALA A 126 9.75 -5.19 -7.90
C ALA A 126 11.25 -5.50 -7.98
N THR A 127 11.91 -5.55 -6.83
CA THR A 127 13.33 -5.87 -6.72
C THR A 127 13.66 -7.19 -7.42
N TYR A 128 12.84 -8.22 -7.24
CA TYR A 128 13.02 -9.52 -7.91
C TYR A 128 12.72 -9.51 -9.42
N ARG A 129 12.25 -8.39 -9.98
CA ARG A 129 12.08 -8.13 -11.42
C ARG A 129 13.07 -7.12 -11.97
N GLY A 130 14.07 -6.73 -11.16
CA GLY A 130 15.10 -5.80 -11.57
C GLY A 130 14.68 -4.33 -11.58
N VAL A 131 13.72 -3.94 -10.74
CA VAL A 131 13.38 -2.52 -10.56
C VAL A 131 14.58 -1.76 -10.01
N ARG A 132 14.80 -0.55 -10.52
CA ARG A 132 15.77 0.42 -10.01
C ARG A 132 15.04 1.59 -9.39
N ILE A 133 15.39 1.92 -8.16
CA ILE A 133 14.94 3.13 -7.48
C ILE A 133 15.85 4.27 -7.96
N LEU A 134 15.32 5.17 -8.78
CA LEU A 134 16.06 6.31 -9.34
C LEU A 134 16.05 7.50 -8.39
N THR A 135 14.95 7.67 -7.66
CA THR A 135 14.75 8.74 -6.68
C THR A 135 13.91 8.21 -5.55
N LEU A 136 14.30 8.50 -4.33
CA LEU A 136 13.54 8.24 -3.12
C LEU A 136 13.81 9.39 -2.15
N THR A 137 12.85 10.31 -2.06
CA THR A 137 12.85 11.45 -1.13
C THR A 137 11.59 11.42 -0.28
N ASP A 138 11.37 12.46 0.50
CA ASP A 138 10.19 12.60 1.35
C ASP A 138 8.88 12.70 0.57
N ASP A 139 8.96 13.24 -0.63
CA ASP A 139 7.82 13.60 -1.45
C ASP A 139 7.87 13.00 -2.86
N THR A 140 8.96 12.33 -3.24
CA THR A 140 9.14 11.86 -4.62
C THR A 140 9.70 10.46 -4.67
N VAL A 141 9.08 9.60 -5.47
CA VAL A 141 9.60 8.28 -5.83
C VAL A 141 9.64 8.15 -7.35
N ARG A 142 10.79 7.70 -7.87
CA ARG A 142 10.93 7.35 -9.29
C ARG A 142 11.50 5.94 -9.41
N LEU A 143 10.76 5.07 -10.09
CA LEU A 143 11.10 3.66 -10.29
C LEU A 143 11.21 3.35 -11.76
N ARG A 144 12.29 2.63 -12.15
CA ARG A 144 12.46 2.13 -13.53
C ARG A 144 12.60 0.61 -13.54
N GLN A 145 11.88 -0.05 -14.44
CA GLN A 145 12.01 -1.48 -14.69
C GLN A 145 11.84 -1.74 -16.18
N GLY A 146 12.95 -2.08 -16.87
CA GLY A 146 12.95 -2.19 -18.32
C GLY A 146 12.57 -0.86 -18.97
N ASP A 147 11.52 -0.89 -19.78
CA ASP A 147 10.95 0.27 -20.47
C ASP A 147 9.87 1.02 -19.65
N LEU A 148 9.50 0.51 -18.48
CA LEU A 148 8.56 1.16 -17.57
C LEU A 148 9.27 2.19 -16.69
N LEU A 149 8.68 3.38 -16.55
CA LEU A 149 9.05 4.41 -15.59
C LEU A 149 7.79 4.83 -14.82
N LEU A 150 7.81 4.65 -13.53
CA LEU A 150 6.78 5.13 -12.59
C LEU A 150 7.35 6.33 -11.83
N GLU A 151 6.62 7.42 -11.82
CA GLU A 151 6.95 8.66 -11.10
C GLU A 151 5.79 9.02 -10.19
N LEU A 152 6.10 9.26 -8.92
CA LEU A 152 5.14 9.62 -7.88
C LEU A 152 5.62 10.89 -7.18
N THR A 153 4.72 11.83 -6.95
CA THR A 153 4.88 12.88 -5.95
C THR A 153 3.80 12.70 -4.88
N MET A 154 4.20 12.87 -3.62
CA MET A 154 3.36 12.58 -2.47
C MET A 154 3.45 13.71 -1.46
N ARG A 155 2.32 14.14 -0.92
CA ARG A 155 2.26 15.13 0.15
C ARG A 155 1.21 14.71 1.16
N PRO A 156 1.61 14.20 2.34
CA PRO A 156 0.66 14.02 3.44
C PRO A 156 0.13 15.38 3.86
N LEU A 157 -1.19 15.49 4.06
CA LEU A 157 -1.83 16.76 4.43
C LEU A 157 -1.76 17.03 5.94
N ASN A 158 -1.60 15.97 6.73
CA ASN A 158 -1.46 16.05 8.19
C ASN A 158 -0.38 15.08 8.70
N GLY A 159 -0.09 15.13 10.00
CA GLY A 159 0.93 14.31 10.64
C GLY A 159 0.55 12.81 10.82
N GLY A 160 -0.58 12.37 10.27
CA GLY A 160 -1.09 11.01 10.40
C GLY A 160 -1.55 10.65 11.81
N HIS A 161 -2.21 9.50 11.93
CA HIS A 161 -2.67 8.93 13.20
C HIS A 161 -1.64 7.95 13.77
N PRO A 162 -1.41 7.93 15.09
CA PRO A 162 -0.53 6.96 15.70
C PRO A 162 -1.16 5.58 15.72
N LEU A 163 -0.42 4.56 15.29
CA LEU A 163 -0.80 3.17 15.31
C LEU A 163 0.29 2.34 15.99
N LEU A 164 -0.09 1.23 16.63
CA LEU A 164 0.88 0.27 17.15
C LEU A 164 1.35 -0.65 16.04
N ALA A 165 2.65 -0.91 16.00
CA ALA A 165 3.30 -1.79 15.06
C ALA A 165 4.15 -2.86 15.76
N PRO A 166 4.38 -4.02 15.12
CA PRO A 166 5.18 -5.08 15.70
C PRO A 166 6.66 -4.74 15.72
N GLN A 167 7.28 -4.94 16.89
CA GLN A 167 8.72 -4.94 17.09
C GLN A 167 9.10 -6.15 17.93
N ARG A 168 9.98 -7.01 17.41
CA ARG A 168 10.42 -8.25 18.08
C ARG A 168 9.25 -9.10 18.59
N SER A 169 8.21 -9.25 17.78
CA SER A 169 6.98 -10.00 18.07
C SER A 169 6.05 -9.39 19.14
N SER A 170 6.24 -8.12 19.50
CA SER A 170 5.37 -7.38 20.41
C SER A 170 4.88 -6.10 19.75
N MET A 171 3.64 -5.69 20.00
CA MET A 171 3.03 -4.45 19.48
C MET A 171 3.46 -3.25 20.33
N THR A 172 4.73 -2.86 20.24
CA THR A 172 5.35 -1.84 21.10
C THR A 172 5.91 -0.63 20.36
N GLU A 173 6.00 -0.71 19.05
CA GLU A 173 6.45 0.41 18.23
C GLU A 173 5.25 1.30 17.88
N THR A 174 5.46 2.62 17.82
CA THR A 174 4.45 3.56 17.31
C THR A 174 4.87 4.04 15.93
N ILE A 175 3.98 3.86 14.97
CA ILE A 175 4.09 4.38 13.61
C ILE A 175 3.00 5.44 13.38
N ARG A 176 3.06 6.17 12.28
CA ARG A 176 2.05 7.16 11.92
C ARG A 176 1.60 6.93 10.49
N GLU A 177 0.30 6.76 10.31
CA GLU A 177 -0.35 6.59 9.01
C GLU A 177 -1.26 7.78 8.71
N SER A 178 -1.16 8.33 7.51
CA SER A 178 -2.07 9.32 6.95
C SER A 178 -2.97 8.64 5.93
N CYS A 179 -4.27 8.95 5.92
CA CYS A 179 -5.23 8.45 4.94
C CYS A 179 -5.69 9.55 3.96
N ASP A 180 -5.04 10.71 3.97
CA ASP A 180 -5.36 11.91 3.21
C ASP A 180 -4.16 12.50 2.46
N ALA A 181 -3.18 11.66 2.10
CA ALA A 181 -2.05 12.13 1.32
C ALA A 181 -2.46 12.48 -0.11
N HIS A 182 -1.97 13.63 -0.58
CA HIS A 182 -2.08 14.00 -1.99
C HIS A 182 -1.03 13.25 -2.79
N VAL A 183 -1.45 12.55 -3.84
CA VAL A 183 -0.56 11.76 -4.71
C VAL A 183 -0.83 12.11 -6.16
N HIS A 184 0.23 12.44 -6.88
CA HIS A 184 0.23 12.50 -8.34
C HIS A 184 1.11 11.36 -8.88
N LEU A 185 0.56 10.63 -9.84
CA LEU A 185 1.19 9.45 -10.44
C LEU A 185 1.33 9.64 -11.94
N ARG A 186 2.50 9.31 -12.48
CA ARG A 186 2.74 9.18 -13.92
C ARG A 186 3.38 7.83 -14.21
N LEU A 187 2.80 7.07 -15.13
CA LEU A 187 3.39 5.85 -15.68
C LEU A 187 3.71 6.05 -17.17
N THR A 188 4.94 5.76 -17.56
CA THR A 188 5.35 5.73 -18.97
C THR A 188 5.89 4.34 -19.33
N GLN A 189 5.71 3.94 -20.58
CA GLN A 189 6.31 2.74 -21.16
C GLN A 189 6.93 3.08 -22.52
N ALA A 190 8.19 2.71 -22.72
CA ALA A 190 8.95 3.01 -23.94
C ALA A 190 8.86 4.52 -24.34
N GLY A 191 8.93 5.41 -23.34
CA GLY A 191 8.85 6.86 -23.52
C GLY A 191 7.45 7.43 -23.78
N ARG A 192 6.41 6.58 -23.89
CA ARG A 192 5.01 7.02 -24.08
C ARG A 192 4.29 7.01 -22.73
N THR A 193 3.58 8.08 -22.43
CA THR A 193 2.73 8.16 -21.23
C THR A 193 1.54 7.22 -21.39
N ILE A 194 1.39 6.29 -20.42
CA ILE A 194 0.27 5.35 -20.32
C ILE A 194 -0.82 5.90 -19.42
N LEU A 195 -0.42 6.51 -18.29
CA LEU A 195 -1.33 6.98 -17.26
C LEU A 195 -0.74 8.22 -16.60
N VAL A 196 -1.60 9.20 -16.36
CA VAL A 196 -1.41 10.29 -15.39
C VAL A 196 -2.68 10.35 -14.57
N CYS A 197 -2.54 10.31 -13.26
CA CYS A 197 -3.67 10.39 -12.35
C CYS A 197 -3.27 11.00 -11.02
N GLU A 198 -4.25 11.43 -10.25
CA GLU A 198 -4.05 12.03 -8.94
C GLU A 198 -5.18 11.65 -7.97
N SER A 199 -4.88 11.76 -6.69
CA SER A 199 -5.83 11.57 -5.59
C SER A 199 -5.39 12.39 -4.39
N SER A 200 -6.34 12.76 -3.53
CA SER A 200 -6.11 13.33 -2.19
C SER A 200 -6.48 12.38 -1.06
N ARG A 201 -6.65 11.09 -1.36
CA ARG A 201 -7.11 10.06 -0.41
C ARG A 201 -6.18 8.85 -0.39
N ALA A 202 -4.89 9.08 -0.53
CA ALA A 202 -3.92 8.00 -0.42
C ALA A 202 -3.60 7.72 1.05
N ALA A 203 -3.53 6.44 1.39
CA ALA A 203 -2.93 5.99 2.63
C ALA A 203 -1.41 6.02 2.48
N TYR A 204 -0.73 6.65 3.42
CA TYR A 204 0.70 6.91 3.38
C TYR A 204 1.30 6.69 4.75
N GLU A 205 2.34 5.87 4.78
CA GLU A 205 3.12 5.59 5.97
C GLU A 205 4.60 5.71 5.64
N ARG A 206 5.33 6.38 6.51
CA ARG A 206 6.76 6.55 6.35
C ARG A 206 7.47 6.48 7.69
N ARG A 207 8.49 5.64 7.71
CA ARG A 207 9.46 5.58 8.80
C ARG A 207 10.86 5.67 8.19
N ILE A 208 11.58 6.79 8.40
CA ILE A 208 12.82 7.01 7.69
C ILE A 208 14.02 7.12 8.59
N SER A 209 15.02 6.41 8.09
CA SER A 209 16.38 6.89 7.85
C SER A 209 16.96 6.05 6.72
N PHE A 210 16.70 6.44 5.47
CA PHE A 210 17.53 5.98 4.36
C PHE A 210 18.81 6.85 4.41
N CYS A 211 19.85 6.40 5.13
CA CYS A 211 21.20 6.94 5.04
C CYS A 211 21.94 6.21 3.95
#